data_3e074c8a26f3fbb796e524e2695ba883
#
_entry.id   3e074c8a26f3fbb796e524e2695ba883
#
_cell.length_a   1.000
_cell.length_b   1.000
_cell.length_c   1.000
_cell.angle_alpha   90.00
_cell.angle_beta   90.00
_cell.angle_gamma   90.00
#
_symmetry.space_group_name_H-M   'P 1'
#
loop_
_entity.id
_entity.type
_entity.pdbx_description
1 polymer ?
#
loop_
_entity_poly.entity_id
_entity_poly.type
_entity_poly.pdbx_seq_one_letter_code
_entity_poly.pdbx_strand_id
1 'polypeptide(L)'
;FPERLEQSTAAGRMRGIGMATYIEACAFPGSEPAFVELNGDGTVTLKIGTQSNGQGHATAYAQFLSEKLNLDIDRIHVRQGDTDELKAGGGTGGSRSIPLGGVSAARAGEDLANKIKRIAADELEASAGDIELANGVARIVGTDRTIDFSAIAKAAKRPVDLKGFGEFIQDECTYPNGTHICEVEIDPQTGATTIVGYTIVDDFGVTVNPILLAGQVHGGLVQGIGQALTEDTIYGEDGQLLTASFMDYAMPRADNFPFFSFETRNVPSTTNALGIKGAGEAGTIGATPAALNAVTDALWRAYGIRHIEMPATPARIWAAIQGASSA
;
A
#
# COMPACT_ATOMS: atom_id res chain seq x y z
N PHE A 1 -6.31 11.70 -27.24
CA PHE A 1 -6.29 10.34 -27.79
C PHE A 1 -6.44 10.34 -29.32
N PRO A 2 -7.37 11.07 -29.97
CA PRO A 2 -7.55 11.00 -31.43
C PRO A 2 -6.27 11.20 -32.26
N GLU A 3 -5.52 12.29 -31.98
CA GLU A 3 -4.26 12.56 -32.68
C GLU A 3 -3.21 11.44 -32.51
N ARG A 4 -3.11 10.87 -31.30
CA ARG A 4 -2.21 9.76 -31.05
C ARG A 4 -2.64 8.46 -31.75
N LEU A 5 -3.93 8.25 -31.88
CA LEU A 5 -4.49 7.13 -32.67
C LEU A 5 -4.12 7.26 -34.16
N GLU A 6 -4.26 8.45 -34.75
CA GLU A 6 -3.86 8.73 -36.13
C GLU A 6 -2.37 8.49 -36.34
N GLN A 7 -1.52 8.98 -35.44
CA GLN A 7 -0.06 8.77 -35.47
C GLN A 7 0.31 7.28 -35.45
N SER A 8 -0.29 6.51 -34.54
CA SER A 8 -0.03 5.08 -34.44
C SER A 8 -0.48 4.34 -35.71
N THR A 9 -1.66 4.69 -36.23
CA THR A 9 -2.19 4.10 -37.47
C THR A 9 -1.27 4.40 -38.65
N ALA A 10 -0.80 5.63 -38.78
CA ALA A 10 0.16 6.02 -39.82
C ALA A 10 1.51 5.28 -39.70
N ALA A 11 1.89 4.89 -38.48
CA ALA A 11 3.08 4.08 -38.19
C ALA A 11 2.83 2.57 -38.36
N GLY A 12 1.66 2.14 -38.79
CA GLY A 12 1.29 0.72 -38.94
C GLY A 12 1.05 0.00 -37.62
N ARG A 13 0.74 0.75 -36.56
CA ARG A 13 0.42 0.22 -35.23
C ARG A 13 -1.06 0.34 -34.93
N MET A 14 -1.58 -0.55 -34.11
CA MET A 14 -2.91 -0.43 -33.53
C MET A 14 -2.81 0.29 -32.19
N ARG A 15 -3.64 1.28 -31.94
CA ARG A 15 -3.74 1.95 -30.62
C ARG A 15 -5.11 1.72 -30.03
N GLY A 16 -5.15 1.42 -28.74
CA GLY A 16 -6.37 1.32 -27.96
C GLY A 16 -6.30 2.07 -26.65
N ILE A 17 -7.46 2.40 -26.11
CA ILE A 17 -7.63 3.01 -24.80
C ILE A 17 -8.63 2.19 -24.00
N GLY A 18 -8.29 1.88 -22.75
CA GLY A 18 -9.15 1.17 -21.83
C GLY A 18 -9.32 1.95 -20.53
N MET A 19 -10.50 1.89 -19.97
CA MET A 19 -10.82 2.50 -18.68
C MET A 19 -11.47 1.46 -17.79
N ALA A 20 -11.15 1.52 -16.50
CA ALA A 20 -11.82 0.79 -15.44
C ALA A 20 -12.02 1.69 -14.21
N THR A 21 -13.20 1.61 -13.63
CA THR A 21 -13.48 2.16 -12.30
C THR A 21 -13.70 1.01 -11.34
N TYR A 22 -13.22 1.18 -10.11
CA TYR A 22 -13.33 0.14 -9.08
C TYR A 22 -13.71 0.73 -7.72
N ILE A 23 -14.23 -0.13 -6.87
CA ILE A 23 -14.36 0.02 -5.43
C ILE A 23 -13.97 -1.31 -4.80
N GLU A 24 -13.21 -1.26 -3.72
CA GLU A 24 -12.74 -2.44 -3.01
C GLU A 24 -13.16 -2.39 -1.54
N ALA A 25 -13.59 -3.53 -1.00
CA ALA A 25 -13.76 -3.70 0.44
C ALA A 25 -12.43 -4.12 1.07
N CYS A 26 -11.83 -3.24 1.87
CA CYS A 26 -10.55 -3.44 2.55
C CYS A 26 -10.68 -3.42 4.06
N ALA A 27 -9.70 -4.00 4.75
CA ALA A 27 -9.64 -3.97 6.21
C ALA A 27 -10.95 -4.50 6.82
N PHE A 28 -11.22 -5.77 6.55
CA PHE A 28 -12.43 -6.46 7.04
C PHE A 28 -12.56 -6.39 8.55
N PRO A 29 -13.78 -6.58 9.11
CA PRO A 29 -14.02 -6.62 10.55
C PRO A 29 -13.01 -7.49 11.28
N GLY A 30 -12.49 -6.97 12.39
CA GLY A 30 -11.45 -7.62 13.18
C GLY A 30 -10.65 -6.63 14.01
N SER A 31 -9.60 -7.11 14.66
CA SER A 31 -8.73 -6.27 15.48
C SER A 31 -7.25 -6.54 15.20
N GLU A 32 -6.42 -5.59 15.59
CA GLU A 32 -4.95 -5.72 15.59
C GLU A 32 -4.41 -5.01 16.82
N PRO A 33 -3.92 -5.73 17.83
CA PRO A 33 -3.33 -5.10 19.01
C PRO A 33 -1.92 -4.57 18.69
N ALA A 34 -1.58 -3.44 19.28
CA ALA A 34 -0.26 -2.82 19.19
C ALA A 34 0.31 -2.56 20.60
N PHE A 35 1.58 -2.84 20.77
CA PHE A 35 2.30 -2.66 22.02
C PHE A 35 3.50 -1.74 21.76
N VAL A 36 3.65 -0.70 22.55
CA VAL A 36 4.76 0.25 22.45
C VAL A 36 5.52 0.27 23.78
N GLU A 37 6.83 0.28 23.74
CA GLU A 37 7.67 0.28 24.94
C GLU A 37 8.74 1.36 24.86
N LEU A 38 8.87 2.17 25.91
CA LEU A 38 10.01 3.08 26.10
C LEU A 38 11.20 2.29 26.62
N ASN A 39 12.28 2.27 25.86
CA ASN A 39 13.52 1.58 26.21
C ASN A 39 14.39 2.40 27.17
N GLY A 40 15.32 1.73 27.87
CA GLY A 40 16.20 2.37 28.86
C GLY A 40 17.14 3.45 28.30
N ASP A 41 17.38 3.45 27.00
CA ASP A 41 18.18 4.45 26.27
C ASP A 41 17.34 5.64 25.74
N GLY A 42 16.02 5.60 25.97
CA GLY A 42 15.08 6.61 25.51
C GLY A 42 14.60 6.42 24.08
N THR A 43 14.95 5.33 23.43
CA THR A 43 14.31 4.89 22.18
C THR A 43 12.96 4.23 22.44
N VAL A 44 12.15 4.02 21.41
CA VAL A 44 10.84 3.42 21.53
C VAL A 44 10.73 2.22 20.60
N THR A 45 10.14 1.12 21.08
CA THR A 45 9.89 -0.08 20.27
C THR A 45 8.39 -0.33 20.13
N LEU A 46 7.89 -0.37 18.91
CA LEU A 46 6.56 -0.87 18.56
C LEU A 46 6.65 -2.36 18.27
N LYS A 47 5.70 -3.14 18.82
CA LYS A 47 5.46 -4.55 18.50
C LYS A 47 4.04 -4.71 17.97
N ILE A 48 3.89 -5.26 16.76
CA ILE A 48 2.60 -5.40 16.08
C ILE A 48 2.60 -6.65 15.18
N GLY A 49 1.44 -7.30 15.08
CA GLY A 49 1.31 -8.58 14.37
C GLY A 49 1.27 -8.47 12.84
N THR A 50 0.93 -7.30 12.28
CA THR A 50 0.99 -7.08 10.84
C THR A 50 2.43 -7.11 10.36
N GLN A 51 2.78 -8.08 9.52
CA GLN A 51 4.15 -8.22 9.04
C GLN A 51 4.42 -7.45 7.76
N SER A 52 5.66 -7.01 7.58
CA SER A 52 6.12 -6.36 6.35
C SER A 52 6.59 -7.40 5.32
N ASN A 53 6.20 -7.18 4.07
CA ASN A 53 6.70 -7.89 2.88
C ASN A 53 7.49 -6.94 1.96
N GLY A 54 7.94 -5.78 2.48
CA GLY A 54 8.62 -4.74 1.71
C GLY A 54 7.78 -3.48 1.44
N GLN A 55 6.51 -3.42 1.88
CA GLN A 55 5.57 -2.33 1.62
C GLN A 55 5.73 -1.12 2.55
N GLY A 56 6.83 -1.02 3.31
CA GLY A 56 7.18 0.18 4.07
C GLY A 56 6.46 0.34 5.42
N HIS A 57 5.95 -0.74 6.02
CA HIS A 57 5.25 -0.67 7.31
C HIS A 57 6.08 -0.02 8.42
N ALA A 58 7.38 -0.35 8.52
CA ALA A 58 8.24 0.21 9.57
C ALA A 58 8.24 1.75 9.54
N THR A 59 8.35 2.34 8.34
CA THR A 59 8.31 3.80 8.16
C THR A 59 6.93 4.36 8.53
N ALA A 60 5.85 3.76 8.00
CA ALA A 60 4.49 4.26 8.26
C ALA A 60 4.13 4.18 9.75
N TYR A 61 4.44 3.08 10.43
CA TYR A 61 4.19 2.94 11.87
C TYR A 61 5.04 3.87 12.72
N ALA A 62 6.32 4.05 12.35
CA ALA A 62 7.18 5.00 13.05
C ALA A 62 6.66 6.44 12.92
N GLN A 63 6.05 6.83 11.79
CA GLN A 63 5.42 8.14 11.61
C GLN A 63 4.26 8.36 12.60
N PHE A 64 3.39 7.37 12.83
CA PHE A 64 2.31 7.47 13.83
C PHE A 64 2.87 7.69 15.24
N LEU A 65 3.90 6.95 15.62
CA LEU A 65 4.51 7.09 16.94
C LEU A 65 5.29 8.39 17.09
N SER A 66 6.00 8.80 16.04
CA SER A 66 6.71 10.09 16.00
C SER A 66 5.75 11.25 16.27
N GLU A 67 4.57 11.25 15.67
CA GLU A 67 3.52 12.25 15.91
C GLU A 67 3.03 12.23 17.36
N LYS A 68 2.71 11.04 17.91
CA LYS A 68 2.14 10.93 19.26
C LYS A 68 3.14 11.20 20.39
N LEU A 69 4.40 10.83 20.18
CA LEU A 69 5.46 10.97 21.18
C LEU A 69 6.30 12.23 20.97
N ASN A 70 6.10 12.94 19.87
CA ASN A 70 6.99 14.00 19.39
C ASN A 70 8.47 13.58 19.48
N LEU A 71 8.77 12.43 18.88
CA LEU A 71 10.07 11.76 18.91
C LEU A 71 10.59 11.60 17.49
N ASP A 72 11.90 11.80 17.29
CA ASP A 72 12.53 11.56 16.00
C ASP A 72 12.29 10.13 15.53
N ILE A 73 11.96 9.98 14.25
CA ILE A 73 11.63 8.70 13.64
C ILE A 73 12.77 7.68 13.74
N ASP A 74 14.02 8.13 13.71
CA ASP A 74 15.20 7.29 13.84
C ASP A 74 15.37 6.66 15.24
N ARG A 75 14.62 7.17 16.21
CA ARG A 75 14.57 6.63 17.58
C ARG A 75 13.42 5.66 17.81
N ILE A 76 12.69 5.29 16.76
CA ILE A 76 11.53 4.40 16.81
C ILE A 76 11.85 3.10 16.07
N HIS A 77 11.81 1.99 16.78
CA HIS A 77 12.03 0.65 16.25
C HIS A 77 10.69 -0.06 16.06
N VAL A 78 10.51 -0.72 14.93
CA VAL A 78 9.29 -1.48 14.63
C VAL A 78 9.65 -2.97 14.51
N ARG A 79 9.01 -3.81 15.34
CA ARG A 79 9.11 -5.27 15.31
C ARG A 79 7.77 -5.87 14.93
N GLN A 80 7.79 -6.72 13.92
CA GLN A 80 6.58 -7.27 13.31
C GLN A 80 6.69 -8.78 13.15
N GLY A 81 5.55 -9.49 13.36
CA GLY A 81 5.43 -10.91 13.05
C GLY A 81 6.27 -11.86 13.90
N ASP A 82 6.87 -11.39 14.98
CA ASP A 82 7.63 -12.24 15.92
C ASP A 82 6.67 -12.90 16.91
N THR A 83 6.45 -14.21 16.75
CA THR A 83 5.50 -14.98 17.59
C THR A 83 6.03 -15.27 18.98
N ASP A 84 7.32 -15.10 19.25
CA ASP A 84 7.88 -15.18 20.60
C ASP A 84 7.55 -13.94 21.43
N GLU A 85 7.46 -12.76 20.77
CA GLU A 85 7.17 -11.48 21.40
C GLU A 85 5.68 -11.10 21.35
N LEU A 86 4.92 -11.61 20.37
CA LEU A 86 3.52 -11.28 20.12
C LEU A 86 2.61 -12.48 20.32
N LYS A 87 1.67 -12.34 21.25
CA LYS A 87 0.68 -13.39 21.54
C LYS A 87 -0.55 -13.34 20.64
N ALA A 88 -0.77 -12.25 19.93
CA ALA A 88 -1.88 -12.03 19.04
C ALA A 88 -1.49 -11.10 17.89
N GLY A 89 -2.09 -11.31 16.72
CA GLY A 89 -1.91 -10.50 15.52
C GLY A 89 -2.58 -11.17 14.34
N GLY A 90 -3.16 -10.37 13.44
CA GLY A 90 -3.91 -10.87 12.27
C GLY A 90 -3.06 -10.99 11.00
N GLY A 91 -1.77 -10.64 11.05
CA GLY A 91 -0.91 -10.61 9.87
C GLY A 91 -1.29 -9.50 8.87
N THR A 92 -0.75 -9.60 7.67
CA THR A 92 -1.02 -8.68 6.55
C THR A 92 -1.83 -9.39 5.48
N GLY A 93 -2.98 -8.80 5.09
CA GLY A 93 -3.88 -9.31 4.07
C GLY A 93 -5.13 -8.43 3.99
N GLY A 94 -5.81 -8.36 2.83
CA GLY A 94 -7.02 -7.54 2.64
C GLY A 94 -6.78 -6.05 2.92
N SER A 95 -5.59 -5.55 2.64
CA SER A 95 -5.18 -4.14 2.80
C SER A 95 -5.44 -3.54 4.19
N ARG A 96 -5.32 -4.37 5.27
CA ARG A 96 -5.71 -4.02 6.65
C ARG A 96 -4.63 -3.34 7.48
N SER A 97 -3.35 -3.48 7.10
CA SER A 97 -2.23 -3.15 8.00
C SER A 97 -2.24 -1.70 8.47
N ILE A 98 -2.44 -0.74 7.60
CA ILE A 98 -2.46 0.67 8.00
C ILE A 98 -3.82 1.11 8.55
N PRO A 99 -4.98 0.75 7.96
CA PRO A 99 -6.28 1.12 8.55
C PRO A 99 -6.52 0.56 9.96
N LEU A 100 -6.14 -0.69 10.24
CA LEU A 100 -6.27 -1.28 11.57
C LEU A 100 -5.03 -1.05 12.43
N GLY A 101 -3.89 -1.53 11.95
CA GLY A 101 -2.64 -1.50 12.70
C GLY A 101 -2.14 -0.08 12.96
N GLY A 102 -2.32 0.85 12.01
CA GLY A 102 -1.97 2.26 12.18
C GLY A 102 -2.78 2.95 13.28
N VAL A 103 -4.10 2.69 13.33
CA VAL A 103 -4.95 3.22 14.41
C VAL A 103 -4.56 2.63 15.76
N SER A 104 -4.26 1.34 15.82
CA SER A 104 -3.80 0.68 17.04
C SER A 104 -2.45 1.19 17.52
N ALA A 105 -1.49 1.38 16.59
CA ALA A 105 -0.18 1.98 16.88
C ALA A 105 -0.30 3.41 17.40
N ALA A 106 -1.16 4.23 16.79
CA ALA A 106 -1.42 5.60 17.25
C ALA A 106 -2.00 5.62 18.68
N ARG A 107 -2.98 4.73 18.98
CA ARG A 107 -3.53 4.59 20.35
C ARG A 107 -2.50 4.12 21.35
N ALA A 108 -1.66 3.15 20.99
CA ALA A 108 -0.58 2.67 21.85
C ALA A 108 0.46 3.78 22.13
N GLY A 109 0.80 4.57 21.11
CA GLY A 109 1.67 5.73 21.24
C GLY A 109 1.08 6.81 22.16
N GLU A 110 -0.22 7.08 22.06
CA GLU A 110 -0.91 8.03 22.93
C GLU A 110 -0.96 7.54 24.39
N ASP A 111 -1.24 6.25 24.63
CA ASP A 111 -1.20 5.66 25.99
C ASP A 111 0.21 5.78 26.59
N LEU A 112 1.26 5.47 25.84
CA LEU A 112 2.65 5.64 26.28
C LEU A 112 2.98 7.12 26.54
N ALA A 113 2.60 8.03 25.66
CA ALA A 113 2.83 9.47 25.84
C ALA A 113 2.21 9.97 27.14
N ASN A 114 0.99 9.53 27.46
CA ASN A 114 0.32 9.89 28.71
C ASN A 114 1.04 9.32 29.95
N LYS A 115 1.60 8.13 29.87
CA LYS A 115 2.42 7.52 30.95
C LYS A 115 3.73 8.27 31.13
N ILE A 116 4.44 8.58 30.05
CA ILE A 116 5.66 9.39 30.06
C ILE A 116 5.39 10.75 30.74
N LYS A 117 4.32 11.45 30.35
CA LYS A 117 3.94 12.74 30.95
C LYS A 117 3.68 12.64 32.46
N ARG A 118 3.05 11.56 32.94
CA ARG A 118 2.81 11.34 34.37
C ARG A 118 4.13 11.15 35.14
N ILE A 119 5.03 10.31 34.63
CA ILE A 119 6.33 10.09 35.28
C ILE A 119 7.14 11.40 35.29
N ALA A 120 7.17 12.13 34.17
CA ALA A 120 7.85 13.41 34.06
C ALA A 120 7.25 14.44 35.03
N ALA A 121 5.94 14.48 35.22
CA ALA A 121 5.26 15.35 36.17
C ALA A 121 5.66 15.06 37.63
N ASP A 122 5.70 13.76 38.00
CA ASP A 122 6.18 13.36 39.35
C ASP A 122 7.63 13.78 39.56
N GLU A 123 8.54 13.55 38.61
CA GLU A 123 9.96 13.90 38.72
C GLU A 123 10.23 15.43 38.68
N LEU A 124 9.41 16.14 37.94
CA LEU A 124 9.53 17.60 37.81
C LEU A 124 8.63 18.38 38.79
N GLU A 125 7.93 17.70 39.70
CA GLU A 125 7.00 18.32 40.68
C GLU A 125 6.02 19.28 39.97
N ALA A 126 5.33 18.80 38.92
CA ALA A 126 4.41 19.55 38.08
C ALA A 126 3.11 18.79 37.85
N SER A 127 2.13 19.41 37.17
CA SER A 127 0.94 18.72 36.69
C SER A 127 1.23 18.02 35.36
N ALA A 128 0.69 16.82 35.13
CA ALA A 128 0.84 16.12 33.85
C ALA A 128 0.26 16.89 32.65
N GLY A 129 -0.72 17.77 32.91
CA GLY A 129 -1.30 18.66 31.88
C GLY A 129 -0.34 19.78 31.44
N ASP A 130 0.65 20.11 32.26
CA ASP A 130 1.66 21.13 31.96
C ASP A 130 2.92 20.53 31.31
N ILE A 131 2.93 19.20 31.06
CA ILE A 131 4.06 18.53 30.42
C ILE A 131 3.80 18.41 28.92
N GLU A 132 4.74 18.89 28.13
CA GLU A 132 4.82 18.62 26.69
C GLU A 132 6.01 17.71 26.37
N LEU A 133 5.88 16.94 25.29
CA LEU A 133 6.95 16.09 24.77
C LEU A 133 7.60 16.77 23.58
N ALA A 134 8.93 16.79 23.52
CA ALA A 134 9.67 17.42 22.43
C ALA A 134 10.98 16.66 22.17
N ASN A 135 11.02 15.91 21.08
CA ASN A 135 12.19 15.17 20.62
C ASN A 135 12.91 14.31 21.68
N GLY A 136 12.13 13.51 22.42
CA GLY A 136 12.65 12.61 23.44
C GLY A 136 12.96 13.29 24.79
N VAL A 137 12.40 14.48 25.00
CA VAL A 137 12.45 15.22 26.23
C VAL A 137 11.03 15.58 26.66
N ALA A 138 10.73 15.45 27.94
CA ALA A 138 9.53 16.01 28.55
C ALA A 138 9.91 17.31 29.28
N ARG A 139 9.13 18.38 29.07
CA ARG A 139 9.37 19.70 29.68
C ARG A 139 8.09 20.31 30.26
N ILE A 140 8.25 21.13 31.29
CA ILE A 140 7.16 21.95 31.79
C ILE A 140 6.97 23.13 30.84
N VAL A 141 5.75 23.31 30.30
CA VAL A 141 5.41 24.41 29.39
C VAL A 141 5.78 25.76 29.99
N GLY A 142 6.47 26.58 29.19
CA GLY A 142 6.88 27.93 29.61
C GLY A 142 8.10 28.00 30.55
N THR A 143 8.80 26.87 30.76
CA THR A 143 10.01 26.83 31.60
C THR A 143 11.16 26.11 30.87
N ASP A 144 12.37 26.14 31.49
CA ASP A 144 13.56 25.39 31.11
C ASP A 144 13.70 24.03 31.83
N ARG A 145 12.75 23.69 32.70
CA ARG A 145 12.74 22.41 33.44
C ARG A 145 12.37 21.25 32.53
N THR A 146 13.31 20.31 32.36
CA THR A 146 13.20 19.19 31.45
C THR A 146 13.68 17.88 32.07
N ILE A 147 13.21 16.76 31.53
CA ILE A 147 13.70 15.41 31.78
C ILE A 147 13.71 14.63 30.51
N ASP A 148 14.80 13.96 30.15
CA ASP A 148 14.88 13.15 28.93
C ASP A 148 14.23 11.77 29.10
N PHE A 149 13.88 11.13 27.98
CA PHE A 149 13.18 9.84 27.98
C PHE A 149 14.01 8.72 28.62
N SER A 150 15.34 8.78 28.57
CA SER A 150 16.18 7.77 29.23
C SER A 150 16.16 7.94 30.77
N ALA A 151 16.07 9.14 31.26
CA ALA A 151 15.90 9.41 32.68
C ALA A 151 14.49 9.03 33.16
N ILE A 152 13.46 9.30 32.37
CA ILE A 152 12.07 8.84 32.62
C ILE A 152 12.02 7.30 32.69
N ALA A 153 12.70 6.60 31.79
CA ALA A 153 12.75 5.14 31.82
C ALA A 153 13.39 4.60 33.10
N LYS A 154 14.39 5.30 33.67
CA LYS A 154 15.03 4.93 34.94
C LYS A 154 14.17 5.27 36.15
N ALA A 155 13.40 6.36 36.08
CA ALA A 155 12.52 6.81 37.16
C ALA A 155 11.24 5.98 37.30
N ALA A 156 10.86 5.24 36.28
CA ALA A 156 9.65 4.42 36.27
C ALA A 156 9.66 3.37 37.41
N LYS A 157 8.62 3.38 38.23
CA LYS A 157 8.51 2.50 39.40
C LYS A 157 8.13 1.06 39.00
N ARG A 158 7.45 0.88 37.86
CA ARG A 158 6.99 -0.43 37.40
C ARG A 158 7.23 -0.54 35.87
N PRO A 159 7.65 -1.71 35.39
CA PRO A 159 7.86 -1.91 33.95
C PRO A 159 6.63 -1.60 33.07
N VAL A 160 5.41 -1.78 33.62
CA VAL A 160 4.16 -1.48 32.89
C VAL A 160 3.96 0.02 32.63
N ASP A 161 4.59 0.87 33.42
CA ASP A 161 4.51 2.32 33.26
C ASP A 161 5.29 2.81 32.02
N LEU A 162 6.19 1.97 31.47
CA LEU A 162 6.93 2.21 30.24
C LEU A 162 6.29 1.57 29.00
N LYS A 163 5.11 0.96 29.13
CA LYS A 163 4.43 0.24 28.07
C LYS A 163 3.11 0.89 27.72
N GLY A 164 2.92 1.22 26.44
CA GLY A 164 1.64 1.65 25.88
C GLY A 164 0.94 0.48 25.18
N PHE A 165 -0.36 0.49 25.25
CA PHE A 165 -1.24 -0.49 24.56
C PHE A 165 -2.29 0.25 23.75
N GLY A 166 -2.54 -0.25 22.55
CA GLY A 166 -3.63 0.21 21.72
C GLY A 166 -4.23 -0.94 20.92
N GLU A 167 -5.54 -0.99 20.87
CA GLU A 167 -6.28 -1.92 20.04
C GLU A 167 -7.42 -1.16 19.35
N PHE A 168 -7.51 -1.33 18.05
CA PHE A 168 -8.64 -0.87 17.27
C PHE A 168 -9.43 -2.09 16.80
N ILE A 169 -10.71 -2.11 17.13
CA ILE A 169 -11.66 -3.09 16.63
C ILE A 169 -12.40 -2.40 15.49
N GLN A 170 -12.26 -2.96 14.30
CA GLN A 170 -12.94 -2.47 13.11
C GLN A 170 -14.21 -3.29 12.89
N ASP A 171 -15.34 -2.61 12.80
CA ASP A 171 -16.65 -3.23 12.59
C ASP A 171 -17.07 -3.21 11.13
N GLU A 172 -16.58 -2.24 10.34
CA GLU A 172 -16.92 -2.04 8.93
C GLU A 172 -15.67 -1.90 8.08
N CYS A 173 -15.72 -2.35 6.82
CA CYS A 173 -14.64 -2.20 5.85
C CYS A 173 -14.33 -0.74 5.54
N THR A 174 -13.13 -0.47 5.03
CA THR A 174 -12.82 0.75 4.29
C THR A 174 -12.99 0.49 2.79
N TYR A 175 -13.27 1.54 2.03
CA TYR A 175 -13.59 1.41 0.61
C TYR A 175 -12.72 2.35 -0.24
N PRO A 176 -11.45 1.98 -0.53
CA PRO A 176 -10.68 2.65 -1.58
C PRO A 176 -11.39 2.45 -2.91
N ASN A 177 -11.29 3.45 -3.77
CA ASN A 177 -11.94 3.43 -5.08
C ASN A 177 -11.19 4.34 -6.04
N GLY A 178 -11.40 4.17 -7.34
CA GLY A 178 -10.71 5.01 -8.31
C GLY A 178 -11.01 4.68 -9.75
N THR A 179 -10.25 5.32 -10.63
CA THR A 179 -10.34 5.14 -12.07
C THR A 179 -8.95 5.02 -12.66
N HIS A 180 -8.76 3.98 -13.46
CA HIS A 180 -7.56 3.69 -14.22
C HIS A 180 -7.83 3.86 -15.71
N ILE A 181 -6.91 4.50 -16.44
CA ILE A 181 -6.94 4.66 -17.89
C ILE A 181 -5.61 4.16 -18.44
N CYS A 182 -5.68 3.17 -19.33
CA CYS A 182 -4.55 2.55 -20.02
C CYS A 182 -4.59 2.89 -21.50
N GLU A 183 -3.45 3.29 -22.10
CA GLU A 183 -3.27 3.35 -23.55
C GLU A 183 -2.21 2.33 -23.98
N VAL A 184 -2.53 1.57 -25.03
CA VAL A 184 -1.63 0.57 -25.60
C VAL A 184 -1.37 0.83 -27.08
N GLU A 185 -0.18 0.41 -27.53
CA GLU A 185 0.12 0.16 -28.95
C GLU A 185 0.39 -1.32 -29.17
N ILE A 186 -0.15 -1.87 -30.26
CA ILE A 186 0.03 -3.27 -30.63
C ILE A 186 0.63 -3.35 -32.03
N ASP A 187 1.65 -4.17 -32.17
CA ASP A 187 2.21 -4.53 -33.47
C ASP A 187 1.35 -5.63 -34.11
N PRO A 188 0.63 -5.37 -35.23
CA PRO A 188 -0.24 -6.36 -35.82
C PRO A 188 0.51 -7.56 -36.42
N GLN A 189 1.81 -7.44 -36.70
CA GLN A 189 2.62 -8.51 -37.27
C GLN A 189 3.05 -9.55 -36.25
N THR A 190 3.17 -9.14 -34.99
CA THR A 190 3.71 -9.97 -33.90
C THR A 190 2.75 -10.15 -32.73
N GLY A 191 1.71 -9.31 -32.62
CA GLY A 191 0.84 -9.21 -31.45
C GLY A 191 1.49 -8.54 -30.24
N ALA A 192 2.72 -8.06 -30.35
CA ALA A 192 3.44 -7.43 -29.23
C ALA A 192 2.71 -6.15 -28.79
N THR A 193 2.39 -6.09 -27.49
CA THR A 193 1.68 -4.96 -26.85
C THR A 193 2.66 -4.13 -26.03
N THR A 194 2.62 -2.82 -26.22
CA THR A 194 3.37 -1.83 -25.44
C THR A 194 2.38 -0.93 -24.71
N ILE A 195 2.55 -0.76 -23.40
CA ILE A 195 1.84 0.26 -22.63
C ILE A 195 2.49 1.61 -22.94
N VAL A 196 1.75 2.50 -23.57
CA VAL A 196 2.28 3.82 -23.99
C VAL A 196 1.81 4.97 -23.14
N GLY A 197 0.88 4.73 -22.23
CA GLY A 197 0.41 5.70 -21.23
C GLY A 197 -0.46 5.03 -20.19
N TYR A 198 -0.33 5.48 -18.94
CA TYR A 198 -1.18 5.00 -17.86
C TYR A 198 -1.45 6.11 -16.85
N THR A 199 -2.72 6.34 -16.56
CA THR A 199 -3.20 7.36 -15.63
C THR A 199 -4.08 6.75 -14.57
N ILE A 200 -3.86 7.14 -13.31
CA ILE A 200 -4.55 6.65 -12.13
C ILE A 200 -5.05 7.84 -11.32
N VAL A 201 -6.32 7.82 -10.93
CA VAL A 201 -6.89 8.75 -9.95
C VAL A 201 -7.67 7.95 -8.92
N ASP A 202 -7.14 7.87 -7.71
CA ASP A 202 -7.67 7.03 -6.65
C ASP A 202 -8.02 7.82 -5.38
N ASP A 203 -8.85 7.21 -4.54
CA ASP A 203 -9.23 7.68 -3.21
C ASP A 203 -8.76 6.70 -2.13
N PHE A 204 -7.83 7.15 -1.30
CA PHE A 204 -7.29 6.38 -0.16
C PHE A 204 -7.62 7.00 1.20
N GLY A 205 -8.57 7.94 1.24
CA GLY A 205 -8.86 8.67 2.47
C GLY A 205 -7.69 9.55 2.89
N VAL A 206 -7.31 9.50 4.16
CA VAL A 206 -6.13 10.24 4.64
C VAL A 206 -4.86 9.49 4.27
N THR A 207 -3.96 10.17 3.55
CA THR A 207 -2.66 9.61 3.15
C THR A 207 -1.62 9.82 4.24
N VAL A 208 -1.05 8.75 4.77
CA VAL A 208 0.00 8.79 5.81
C VAL A 208 1.36 9.14 5.21
N ASN A 209 1.72 8.47 4.12
CA ASN A 209 2.99 8.68 3.42
C ASN A 209 2.77 8.62 1.90
N PRO A 210 2.82 9.75 1.19
CA PRO A 210 2.56 9.79 -0.26
C PRO A 210 3.53 8.95 -1.09
N ILE A 211 4.81 8.85 -0.68
CA ILE A 211 5.82 8.09 -1.42
C ILE A 211 5.56 6.59 -1.29
N LEU A 212 5.26 6.11 -0.08
CA LEU A 212 4.90 4.71 0.15
C LEU A 212 3.59 4.35 -0.56
N LEU A 213 2.61 5.25 -0.53
CA LEU A 213 1.34 5.05 -1.22
C LEU A 213 1.53 4.92 -2.74
N ALA A 214 2.30 5.81 -3.35
CA ALA A 214 2.63 5.73 -4.77
C ALA A 214 3.34 4.40 -5.11
N GLY A 215 4.29 3.96 -4.28
CA GLY A 215 4.95 2.67 -4.42
C GLY A 215 3.99 1.48 -4.40
N GLN A 216 2.99 1.50 -3.50
CA GLN A 216 1.94 0.47 -3.43
C GLN A 216 1.08 0.45 -4.70
N VAL A 217 0.62 1.61 -5.14
CA VAL A 217 -0.23 1.73 -6.35
C VAL A 217 0.54 1.28 -7.59
N HIS A 218 1.79 1.73 -7.77
CA HIS A 218 2.62 1.33 -8.92
C HIS A 218 2.90 -0.17 -8.91
N GLY A 219 3.23 -0.75 -7.75
CA GLY A 219 3.48 -2.19 -7.63
C GLY A 219 2.23 -3.03 -7.93
N GLY A 220 1.08 -2.63 -7.38
CA GLY A 220 -0.19 -3.29 -7.65
C GLY A 220 -0.60 -3.19 -9.13
N LEU A 221 -0.38 -2.02 -9.75
CA LEU A 221 -0.64 -1.80 -11.17
C LEU A 221 0.18 -2.76 -12.06
N VAL A 222 1.48 -2.88 -11.79
CA VAL A 222 2.36 -3.78 -12.55
C VAL A 222 1.91 -5.23 -12.41
N GLN A 223 1.51 -5.65 -11.21
CA GLN A 223 0.95 -6.99 -10.96
C GLN A 223 -0.33 -7.23 -11.78
N GLY A 224 -1.26 -6.28 -11.77
CA GLY A 224 -2.51 -6.42 -12.53
C GLY A 224 -2.31 -6.46 -14.05
N ILE A 225 -1.38 -5.66 -14.59
CA ILE A 225 -1.01 -5.70 -16.01
C ILE A 225 -0.29 -7.01 -16.35
N GLY A 226 0.57 -7.52 -15.47
CA GLY A 226 1.23 -8.81 -15.62
C GLY A 226 0.22 -9.92 -15.85
N GLN A 227 -0.80 -10.00 -14.99
CA GLN A 227 -1.89 -10.95 -15.13
C GLN A 227 -2.67 -10.78 -16.46
N ALA A 228 -2.89 -9.54 -16.88
CA ALA A 228 -3.65 -9.25 -18.09
C ALA A 228 -2.91 -9.62 -19.39
N LEU A 229 -1.58 -9.44 -19.42
CA LEU A 229 -0.82 -9.41 -20.68
C LEU A 229 0.31 -10.44 -20.79
N THR A 230 0.91 -10.89 -19.69
CA THR A 230 2.18 -11.64 -19.77
C THR A 230 2.24 -12.92 -18.94
N GLU A 231 1.74 -12.91 -17.71
CA GLU A 231 1.90 -14.01 -16.76
C GLU A 231 0.96 -15.17 -17.11
N ASP A 232 1.53 -16.31 -17.49
CA ASP A 232 0.78 -17.52 -17.86
C ASP A 232 1.31 -18.75 -17.10
N THR A 233 0.41 -19.48 -16.47
CA THR A 233 0.72 -20.72 -15.74
C THR A 233 0.36 -21.91 -16.61
N ILE A 234 1.37 -22.54 -17.22
CA ILE A 234 1.20 -23.61 -18.20
C ILE A 234 1.60 -24.94 -17.59
N TYR A 235 0.70 -25.93 -17.71
CA TYR A 235 0.94 -27.31 -17.32
C TYR A 235 1.07 -28.21 -18.54
N GLY A 236 1.96 -29.19 -18.48
CA GLY A 236 2.04 -30.28 -19.46
C GLY A 236 0.86 -31.24 -19.32
N GLU A 237 0.70 -32.14 -20.31
CA GLU A 237 -0.35 -33.17 -20.27
C GLU A 237 -0.24 -34.14 -19.11
N ASP A 238 0.97 -34.27 -18.55
CA ASP A 238 1.30 -35.09 -17.37
C ASP A 238 1.06 -34.33 -16.03
N GLY A 239 0.59 -33.08 -16.09
CA GLY A 239 0.38 -32.21 -14.92
C GLY A 239 1.63 -31.52 -14.40
N GLN A 240 2.79 -31.65 -15.07
CA GLN A 240 3.99 -30.91 -14.70
C GLN A 240 3.85 -29.43 -15.03
N LEU A 241 4.18 -28.55 -14.06
CA LEU A 241 4.25 -27.11 -14.28
C LEU A 241 5.44 -26.79 -15.20
N LEU A 242 5.16 -26.25 -16.40
CA LEU A 242 6.17 -25.90 -17.39
C LEU A 242 6.78 -24.52 -17.15
N THR A 243 5.97 -23.55 -16.69
CA THR A 243 6.40 -22.18 -16.37
C THR A 243 6.86 -22.05 -14.92
N ALA A 244 7.74 -22.95 -14.46
CA ALA A 244 8.14 -23.09 -13.06
C ALA A 244 9.35 -22.24 -12.66
N SER A 245 9.98 -21.53 -13.59
CA SER A 245 11.15 -20.70 -13.33
C SER A 245 10.98 -19.31 -13.91
N PHE A 246 11.80 -18.33 -13.44
CA PHE A 246 11.84 -16.98 -14.02
C PHE A 246 12.35 -16.92 -15.47
N MET A 247 12.84 -18.03 -16.02
CA MET A 247 13.18 -18.16 -17.44
C MET A 247 11.92 -18.36 -18.30
N ASP A 248 10.92 -19.04 -17.73
CA ASP A 248 9.72 -19.48 -18.46
C ASP A 248 8.49 -18.67 -18.08
N TYR A 249 8.43 -18.16 -16.84
CA TYR A 249 7.34 -17.32 -16.34
C TYR A 249 7.59 -15.84 -16.69
N ALA A 250 6.75 -15.26 -17.52
CA ALA A 250 6.93 -13.91 -18.05
C ALA A 250 6.51 -12.80 -17.07
N MET A 251 7.20 -12.72 -15.91
CA MET A 251 6.97 -11.65 -14.94
C MET A 251 7.31 -10.27 -15.54
N PRO A 252 6.45 -9.26 -15.35
CA PRO A 252 6.71 -7.90 -15.81
C PRO A 252 8.00 -7.31 -15.23
N ARG A 253 8.68 -6.48 -16.02
CA ARG A 253 9.93 -5.77 -15.68
C ARG A 253 9.73 -4.28 -15.78
N ALA A 254 10.57 -3.50 -15.09
CA ALA A 254 10.44 -2.05 -15.05
C ALA A 254 10.52 -1.38 -16.43
N ASP A 255 11.26 -1.94 -17.38
CA ASP A 255 11.40 -1.46 -18.75
C ASP A 255 10.18 -1.75 -19.64
N ASN A 256 9.22 -2.53 -19.17
CA ASN A 256 7.94 -2.79 -19.89
C ASN A 256 6.92 -1.65 -19.71
N PHE A 257 7.19 -0.66 -18.89
CA PHE A 257 6.22 0.37 -18.51
C PHE A 257 6.73 1.78 -18.73
N PRO A 258 5.85 2.73 -19.13
CA PRO A 258 6.14 4.15 -19.07
C PRO A 258 6.08 4.64 -17.61
N PHE A 259 6.44 5.91 -17.39
CA PHE A 259 6.09 6.56 -16.13
C PHE A 259 4.57 6.65 -15.97
N PHE A 260 4.08 6.31 -14.78
CA PHE A 260 2.67 6.38 -14.46
C PHE A 260 2.28 7.78 -13.97
N SER A 261 1.16 8.29 -14.46
CA SER A 261 0.53 9.50 -13.92
C SER A 261 -0.41 9.08 -12.78
N PHE A 262 -0.03 9.39 -11.55
CA PHE A 262 -0.79 9.03 -10.35
C PHE A 262 -1.19 10.27 -9.56
N GLU A 263 -2.49 10.42 -9.32
CA GLU A 263 -3.07 11.46 -8.46
C GLU A 263 -4.06 10.85 -7.48
N THR A 264 -4.32 11.56 -6.38
CA THR A 264 -5.36 11.18 -5.41
C THR A 264 -6.47 12.23 -5.34
N ARG A 265 -7.71 11.75 -5.13
CA ARG A 265 -8.90 12.56 -4.83
C ARG A 265 -9.53 12.04 -3.54
N ASN A 266 -8.87 12.32 -2.43
CA ASN A 266 -9.12 11.68 -1.16
C ASN A 266 -10.39 12.18 -0.46
N VAL A 267 -11.22 11.22 -0.01
CA VAL A 267 -12.36 11.41 0.89
C VAL A 267 -12.12 10.55 2.13
N PRO A 268 -11.94 11.15 3.32
CA PRO A 268 -11.65 10.39 4.53
C PRO A 268 -12.67 9.29 4.80
N SER A 269 -12.21 8.11 5.22
CA SER A 269 -13.07 7.04 5.71
C SER A 269 -13.77 7.46 6.99
N THR A 270 -15.01 7.06 7.14
CA THR A 270 -15.80 7.25 8.38
C THR A 270 -15.69 6.06 9.33
N THR A 271 -15.07 4.95 8.90
CA THR A 271 -15.00 3.69 9.65
C THR A 271 -13.83 3.62 10.62
N ASN A 272 -12.90 4.58 10.57
CA ASN A 272 -11.82 4.71 11.56
C ASN A 272 -11.47 6.18 11.81
N ALA A 273 -10.93 6.46 13.00
CA ALA A 273 -10.66 7.81 13.48
C ALA A 273 -9.58 8.56 12.69
N LEU A 274 -8.72 7.85 11.95
CA LEU A 274 -7.66 8.46 11.14
C LEU A 274 -8.12 8.74 9.70
N GLY A 275 -9.32 8.29 9.31
CA GLY A 275 -9.88 8.51 7.98
C GLY A 275 -9.14 7.76 6.85
N ILE A 276 -8.35 6.74 7.18
CA ILE A 276 -7.50 5.99 6.25
C ILE A 276 -8.32 4.91 5.55
N LYS A 277 -8.04 4.67 4.27
CA LYS A 277 -8.52 3.51 3.50
C LYS A 277 -7.36 2.59 3.15
N GLY A 278 -7.64 1.29 2.95
CA GLY A 278 -6.64 0.33 2.50
C GLY A 278 -6.10 0.67 1.11
N ALA A 279 -4.84 0.35 0.83
CA ALA A 279 -4.20 0.68 -0.46
C ALA A 279 -3.31 -0.45 -1.01
N GLY A 280 -3.28 -1.60 -0.34
CA GLY A 280 -2.36 -2.69 -0.70
C GLY A 280 -2.69 -3.34 -2.05
N GLU A 281 -3.97 -3.44 -2.39
CA GLU A 281 -4.45 -4.19 -3.56
C GLU A 281 -5.09 -3.29 -4.64
N ALA A 282 -5.39 -2.05 -4.32
CA ALA A 282 -6.12 -1.11 -5.16
C ALA A 282 -5.53 -0.94 -6.57
N GLY A 283 -4.20 -0.84 -6.69
CA GLY A 283 -3.52 -0.74 -7.98
C GLY A 283 -3.81 -1.93 -8.89
N THR A 284 -3.89 -3.14 -8.34
CA THR A 284 -4.15 -4.37 -9.11
C THR A 284 -5.59 -4.43 -9.63
N ILE A 285 -6.56 -4.02 -8.81
CA ILE A 285 -7.99 -4.15 -9.13
C ILE A 285 -8.36 -3.31 -10.36
N GLY A 286 -7.90 -2.07 -10.43
CA GLY A 286 -8.14 -1.20 -11.58
C GLY A 286 -7.32 -1.57 -12.81
N ALA A 287 -6.12 -2.12 -12.61
CA ALA A 287 -5.14 -2.31 -13.69
C ALA A 287 -5.51 -3.43 -14.67
N THR A 288 -5.88 -4.59 -14.16
CA THR A 288 -6.22 -5.75 -15.00
C THR A 288 -7.30 -5.43 -16.02
N PRO A 289 -8.48 -4.92 -15.64
CA PRO A 289 -9.52 -4.59 -16.62
C PRO A 289 -9.17 -3.39 -17.50
N ALA A 290 -8.46 -2.37 -16.98
CA ALA A 290 -8.08 -1.23 -17.80
C ALA A 290 -7.13 -1.63 -18.94
N ALA A 291 -6.12 -2.47 -18.65
CA ALA A 291 -5.20 -2.98 -19.67
C ALA A 291 -5.89 -3.87 -20.70
N LEU A 292 -6.73 -4.81 -20.25
CA LEU A 292 -7.44 -5.70 -21.18
C LEU A 292 -8.45 -4.94 -22.03
N ASN A 293 -9.16 -3.96 -21.48
CA ASN A 293 -10.05 -3.09 -22.24
C ASN A 293 -9.29 -2.29 -23.31
N ALA A 294 -8.07 -1.82 -23.00
CA ALA A 294 -7.24 -1.12 -23.99
C ALA A 294 -6.83 -2.02 -25.17
N VAL A 295 -6.42 -3.26 -24.89
CA VAL A 295 -6.12 -4.26 -25.92
C VAL A 295 -7.35 -4.57 -26.76
N THR A 296 -8.48 -4.79 -26.11
CA THR A 296 -9.75 -5.08 -26.80
C THR A 296 -10.21 -3.92 -27.68
N ASP A 297 -10.06 -2.66 -27.21
CA ASP A 297 -10.38 -1.46 -28.01
C ASP A 297 -9.50 -1.36 -29.26
N ALA A 298 -8.19 -1.63 -29.14
CA ALA A 298 -7.27 -1.66 -30.27
C ALA A 298 -7.67 -2.73 -31.31
N LEU A 299 -7.96 -3.93 -30.86
CA LEU A 299 -8.38 -5.07 -31.70
C LEU A 299 -9.73 -4.82 -32.33
N TRP A 300 -10.68 -4.25 -31.60
CA TRP A 300 -12.00 -3.92 -32.15
C TRP A 300 -11.95 -2.87 -33.25
N ARG A 301 -11.17 -1.80 -33.04
CA ARG A 301 -11.01 -0.73 -34.03
C ARG A 301 -10.39 -1.21 -35.32
N ALA A 302 -9.41 -2.10 -35.23
CA ALA A 302 -8.66 -2.57 -36.40
C ALA A 302 -9.30 -3.75 -37.10
N TYR A 303 -9.90 -4.70 -36.38
CA TYR A 303 -10.35 -5.99 -36.90
C TYR A 303 -11.77 -6.40 -36.48
N GLY A 304 -12.47 -5.57 -35.69
CA GLY A 304 -13.82 -5.91 -35.19
C GLY A 304 -13.82 -6.97 -34.08
N ILE A 305 -12.66 -7.36 -33.54
CA ILE A 305 -12.51 -8.36 -32.49
C ILE A 305 -12.97 -7.74 -31.15
N ARG A 306 -13.99 -8.36 -30.52
CA ARG A 306 -14.64 -7.83 -29.31
C ARG A 306 -14.25 -8.53 -28.01
N HIS A 307 -13.50 -9.61 -28.12
CA HIS A 307 -13.12 -10.43 -26.97
C HIS A 307 -11.74 -11.03 -27.17
N ILE A 308 -10.92 -11.02 -26.10
CA ILE A 308 -9.69 -11.78 -26.01
C ILE A 308 -9.55 -12.28 -24.56
N GLU A 309 -9.10 -13.51 -24.39
CA GLU A 309 -8.87 -14.10 -23.08
C GLU A 309 -7.54 -13.65 -22.47
N MET A 310 -7.51 -13.56 -21.14
CA MET A 310 -6.28 -13.33 -20.39
C MET A 310 -5.47 -14.60 -20.21
N PRO A 311 -4.13 -14.47 -20.14
CA PRO A 311 -3.35 -13.30 -20.48
C PRO A 311 -3.38 -13.05 -21.99
N ALA A 312 -3.59 -11.79 -22.40
CA ALA A 312 -3.56 -11.38 -23.80
C ALA A 312 -2.10 -11.30 -24.30
N THR A 313 -1.45 -12.47 -24.37
CA THR A 313 -0.06 -12.59 -24.82
C THR A 313 0.10 -12.24 -26.29
N PRO A 314 1.30 -11.86 -26.77
CA PRO A 314 1.55 -11.61 -28.19
C PRO A 314 1.05 -12.73 -29.10
N ALA A 315 1.26 -13.98 -28.72
CA ALA A 315 0.81 -15.14 -29.50
C ALA A 315 -0.72 -15.22 -29.59
N ARG A 316 -1.45 -14.98 -28.50
CA ARG A 316 -2.92 -14.97 -28.48
C ARG A 316 -3.49 -13.82 -29.30
N ILE A 317 -2.91 -12.61 -29.16
CA ILE A 317 -3.31 -11.44 -29.97
C ILE A 317 -3.08 -11.70 -31.46
N TRP A 318 -1.89 -12.17 -31.82
CA TRP A 318 -1.58 -12.51 -33.21
C TRP A 318 -2.52 -13.55 -33.79
N ALA A 319 -2.79 -14.63 -33.05
CA ALA A 319 -3.74 -15.67 -33.51
C ALA A 319 -5.16 -15.12 -33.72
N ALA A 320 -5.64 -14.23 -32.83
CA ALA A 320 -6.93 -13.58 -32.96
C ALA A 320 -7.00 -12.72 -34.24
N ILE A 321 -5.93 -11.96 -34.55
CA ILE A 321 -5.82 -11.16 -35.79
C ILE A 321 -5.85 -12.05 -37.03
N GLN A 322 -5.09 -13.16 -37.07
CA GLN A 322 -5.08 -14.08 -38.19
C GLN A 322 -6.43 -14.72 -38.40
N GLY A 323 -7.12 -15.12 -37.33
CA GLY A 323 -8.48 -15.68 -37.39
C GLY A 323 -9.51 -14.72 -37.97
N ALA A 324 -9.45 -13.43 -37.58
CA ALA A 324 -10.35 -12.40 -38.09
C ALA A 324 -10.07 -12.02 -39.55
N SER A 325 -8.82 -12.10 -40.00
CA SER A 325 -8.42 -11.77 -41.36
C SER A 325 -8.79 -12.89 -42.37
N SER A 326 -9.11 -14.08 -41.86
CA SER A 326 -9.48 -15.25 -42.67
C SER A 326 -11.00 -15.46 -42.79
N ALA A 327 -11.79 -14.69 -42.04
CA ALA A 327 -13.25 -14.70 -42.03
C ALA A 327 -13.83 -13.58 -42.89
#